data_9e2d02fc073dc3e52e41f182bfc30309
#
_entry.id   9e2d02fc073dc3e52e41f182bfc30309
#
_cell.length_a   1.000
_cell.length_b   1.000
_cell.length_c   1.000
_cell.angle_alpha   90.00
_cell.angle_beta   90.00
_cell.angle_gamma   90.00
#
_symmetry.space_group_name_H-M   'P 1'
#
loop_
_entity.id
_entity.type
_entity.pdbx_description
1 polymer ?
#
loop_
_entity_poly.entity_id
_entity_poly.type
_entity_poly.pdbx_seq_one_letter_code
_entity_poly.pdbx_strand_id
1 'polypeptide(L)'
;MEPIGILRTATNLRRMRNNGICLIMALTWGLTVMGQSSGEEKGTLPPLKDLGIVEAPKEVVLKGIEFDGNTVFSDEELFALVKERVGKKTGVEELEAIRKTISQHYFDAQYVNSGAVIDAQDMSNGVLVVRIVEGRLDNINILNEGWLRSGYVTSRIHREVSDPLNLDDLKRGLEFVRRDEKIRKINTALVPGDELGQSHLDMIVTENRVFDVGLGVSNRRPPSVGAEEAEVYFGTKNLTSLGDTLRGNYTLSQEGMEEWDVDDGGNYSLFYSLPLTRWDTTLDLGYNQSDYVILEEPFNTLDIESDTRMYSVGLRQPIYRDLQHELSLTLKGEHRRSDVLVSGEPFSISPGSVNGQTRISALRLSPEYVYRSQERVIAARTTFSFGLDELNPILGDEFDPEYFTWMTQASWVESVSENDTLLVVKLFHQHTDDRVVSMEQFSLGGVNTIRGYRENQLIRDNAFIISPELRFPVYKDRYGKALVYLIPFVDYGIGWNSNGPREREEIYSGGLGVTYNPTDHISMSLYWGHGFEDFGVRNNNDLQDDGIHFQLRLGTAFWDPTVNAVPEK
;
A
#
# COMPACT_ATOMS: atom_id res chain seq x y z
N MET A 1 -4.06 -12.92 13.11
CA MET A 1 -3.62 -11.53 12.88
C MET A 1 -2.75 -11.51 11.64
N GLU A 2 -3.23 -10.99 10.50
CA GLU A 2 -2.33 -10.83 9.36
C GLU A 2 -1.27 -9.77 9.71
N PRO A 3 0.03 -10.11 9.60
CA PRO A 3 1.06 -9.08 9.65
C PRO A 3 0.82 -8.11 8.49
N ILE A 4 0.85 -6.83 8.78
CA ILE A 4 0.76 -5.75 7.80
C ILE A 4 1.62 -6.17 6.60
N GLY A 5 1.05 -6.20 5.37
CA GLY A 5 1.68 -6.69 4.14
C GLY A 5 2.95 -5.95 3.66
N ILE A 6 3.68 -5.36 4.58
CA ILE A 6 4.87 -4.50 4.43
C ILE A 6 6.09 -5.31 3.95
N LEU A 7 6.14 -6.60 4.25
CA LEU A 7 7.27 -7.45 3.86
C LEU A 7 7.41 -7.67 2.34
N ARG A 8 6.33 -7.50 1.57
CA ARG A 8 6.41 -7.48 0.10
C ARG A 8 7.06 -6.19 -0.45
N THR A 9 7.11 -5.11 0.34
CA THR A 9 7.64 -3.80 -0.07
C THR A 9 9.18 -3.75 -0.02
N ALA A 10 9.82 -4.49 0.87
CA ALA A 10 11.29 -4.50 0.98
C ALA A 10 11.98 -5.12 -0.25
N THR A 11 11.35 -6.10 -0.90
CA THR A 11 11.85 -6.70 -2.14
C THR A 11 11.71 -5.75 -3.34
N ASN A 12 10.83 -4.75 -3.26
CA ASN A 12 10.62 -3.75 -4.30
C ASN A 12 11.51 -2.51 -4.17
N LEU A 13 12.21 -2.31 -3.03
CA LEU A 13 13.11 -1.17 -2.83
C LEU A 13 14.19 -1.07 -3.93
N ARG A 14 14.68 -2.21 -4.41
CA ARG A 14 15.69 -2.24 -5.49
C ARG A 14 15.09 -2.02 -6.88
N ARG A 15 13.85 -2.42 -7.10
CA ARG A 15 13.14 -2.14 -8.36
C ARG A 15 12.90 -0.65 -8.55
N MET A 16 12.73 0.10 -7.44
CA MET A 16 12.64 1.57 -7.47
C MET A 16 13.98 2.24 -7.79
N ARG A 17 15.11 1.73 -7.26
CA ARG A 17 16.44 2.31 -7.50
C ARG A 17 16.89 2.23 -8.95
N ASN A 18 16.66 1.10 -9.63
CA ASN A 18 17.04 0.94 -11.03
C ASN A 18 16.04 1.57 -12.03
N ASN A 19 14.77 1.69 -11.65
CA ASN A 19 13.75 2.29 -12.52
C ASN A 19 13.65 3.81 -12.37
N GLY A 20 14.08 4.39 -11.24
CA GLY A 20 14.08 5.84 -11.01
C GLY A 20 15.06 6.60 -11.92
N ILE A 21 16.22 6.02 -12.19
CA ILE A 21 17.24 6.61 -13.09
C ILE A 21 16.87 6.45 -14.56
N CYS A 22 16.23 5.35 -14.93
CA CYS A 22 15.69 5.16 -16.29
C CYS A 22 14.48 6.05 -16.60
N LEU A 23 13.69 6.46 -15.60
CA LEU A 23 12.49 7.27 -15.83
C LEU A 23 12.81 8.73 -16.14
N ILE A 24 13.86 9.30 -15.54
CA ILE A 24 14.32 10.67 -15.89
C ILE A 24 14.92 10.69 -17.31
N MET A 25 15.60 9.63 -17.74
CA MET A 25 16.06 9.49 -19.13
C MET A 25 14.94 9.10 -20.10
N ALA A 26 13.95 8.30 -19.68
CA ALA A 26 12.85 7.91 -20.56
C ALA A 26 11.82 9.04 -20.77
N LEU A 27 11.60 9.92 -19.80
CA LEU A 27 10.77 11.12 -19.98
C LEU A 27 11.47 12.17 -20.87
N THR A 28 12.81 12.25 -20.82
CA THR A 28 13.56 13.11 -21.76
C THR A 28 13.76 12.47 -23.13
N TRP A 29 13.82 11.13 -23.23
CA TRP A 29 13.96 10.40 -24.50
C TRP A 29 12.61 10.03 -25.14
N GLY A 30 11.56 9.84 -24.38
CA GLY A 30 10.21 9.61 -24.91
C GLY A 30 9.61 10.84 -25.61
N LEU A 31 10.02 12.04 -25.21
CA LEU A 31 9.71 13.29 -25.90
C LEU A 31 10.57 13.53 -27.16
N THR A 32 11.69 12.79 -27.34
CA THR A 32 12.62 13.01 -28.45
C THR A 32 12.53 11.96 -29.56
N VAL A 33 11.91 10.80 -29.36
CA VAL A 33 11.93 9.67 -30.32
C VAL A 33 10.69 9.60 -31.22
N MET A 34 9.61 10.37 -30.94
CA MET A 34 8.50 10.48 -31.89
C MET A 34 8.55 11.74 -32.77
N GLY A 35 9.69 12.45 -32.82
CA GLY A 35 9.90 13.68 -33.57
C GLY A 35 10.73 13.54 -34.85
N GLN A 36 10.74 12.40 -35.55
CA GLN A 36 11.30 12.27 -36.88
C GLN A 36 10.27 11.79 -37.90
N SER A 37 9.28 12.62 -38.17
CA SER A 37 8.65 12.73 -39.48
C SER A 37 8.46 14.20 -39.77
N SER A 38 9.27 14.69 -40.72
CA SER A 38 9.12 15.93 -41.51
C SER A 38 8.52 17.16 -40.80
N GLY A 39 9.39 18.04 -40.30
CA GLY A 39 9.25 19.49 -40.39
C GLY A 39 7.94 20.11 -39.93
N GLU A 40 7.77 20.21 -38.60
CA GLU A 40 7.07 21.29 -37.90
C GLU A 40 7.26 21.04 -36.42
N GLU A 41 7.82 22.01 -35.67
CA GLU A 41 7.90 21.99 -34.21
C GLU A 41 6.47 22.07 -33.65
N LYS A 42 5.80 20.91 -33.53
CA LYS A 42 4.48 20.80 -32.87
C LYS A 42 4.70 20.75 -31.35
N GLY A 43 4.43 21.85 -30.70
CA GLY A 43 4.45 21.94 -29.24
C GLY A 43 4.90 23.26 -28.64
N THR A 44 5.38 24.19 -29.47
CA THR A 44 5.62 25.58 -29.07
C THR A 44 4.48 26.45 -29.59
N LEU A 45 4.07 27.43 -28.78
CA LEU A 45 3.16 28.48 -29.25
C LEU A 45 3.69 29.02 -30.58
N PRO A 46 2.83 29.23 -31.61
CA PRO A 46 3.27 29.66 -32.91
C PRO A 46 4.02 31.01 -32.81
N PRO A 47 5.09 31.21 -33.62
CA PRO A 47 5.79 32.48 -33.62
C PRO A 47 4.85 33.61 -34.02
N LEU A 48 5.10 34.83 -33.54
CA LEU A 48 4.26 36.00 -33.76
C LEU A 48 3.87 36.22 -35.24
N LYS A 49 4.79 35.95 -36.18
CA LYS A 49 4.54 36.05 -37.62
C LYS A 49 3.43 35.11 -38.14
N ASP A 50 3.20 34.00 -37.50
CA ASP A 50 2.21 33.00 -37.89
C ASP A 50 0.83 33.29 -37.29
N LEU A 51 0.74 34.24 -36.33
CA LEU A 51 -0.50 34.70 -35.71
C LEU A 51 -1.19 35.85 -36.49
N GLY A 52 -0.73 36.15 -37.67
CA GLY A 52 -1.41 37.11 -38.56
C GLY A 52 -1.28 38.57 -38.13
N ILE A 53 -0.13 38.98 -37.58
CA ILE A 53 0.18 40.40 -37.35
C ILE A 53 0.21 41.10 -38.68
N VAL A 54 -0.88 41.75 -39.01
CA VAL A 54 -0.99 42.61 -40.21
C VAL A 54 -0.33 43.94 -39.87
N GLU A 55 0.83 44.23 -40.49
CA GLU A 55 1.62 45.44 -40.41
C GLU A 55 2.03 45.85 -38.97
N ALA A 56 3.26 45.48 -38.59
CA ALA A 56 3.88 46.04 -37.39
C ALA A 56 3.93 47.57 -37.49
N PRO A 57 3.47 48.32 -36.45
CA PRO A 57 3.53 49.76 -36.48
C PRO A 57 5.00 50.21 -36.60
N LYS A 58 5.26 51.24 -37.45
CA LYS A 58 6.58 51.82 -37.55
C LYS A 58 6.99 52.34 -36.18
N GLU A 59 7.98 51.68 -35.53
CA GLU A 59 8.65 52.08 -34.29
C GLU A 59 7.78 52.90 -33.30
N VAL A 60 7.11 52.22 -32.34
CA VAL A 60 6.37 52.86 -31.25
C VAL A 60 7.25 52.87 -29.99
N VAL A 61 7.26 53.98 -29.24
CA VAL A 61 7.89 54.01 -27.92
C VAL A 61 6.94 53.38 -26.89
N LEU A 62 7.33 52.27 -26.30
CA LEU A 62 6.55 51.54 -25.30
C LEU A 62 6.48 52.36 -23.99
N LYS A 63 5.28 52.77 -23.58
CA LYS A 63 5.05 53.52 -22.34
C LYS A 63 4.56 52.61 -21.17
N GLY A 64 3.90 51.49 -21.50
CA GLY A 64 3.37 50.56 -20.53
C GLY A 64 3.10 49.20 -21.15
N ILE A 65 3.01 48.19 -20.30
CA ILE A 65 2.63 46.83 -20.66
C ILE A 65 1.51 46.41 -19.69
N GLU A 66 0.41 45.93 -20.23
CA GLU A 66 -0.73 45.39 -19.51
C GLU A 66 -0.83 43.89 -19.80
N PHE A 67 -1.25 43.11 -18.82
CA PHE A 67 -1.42 41.66 -18.97
C PHE A 67 -2.90 41.31 -18.83
N ASP A 68 -3.34 40.32 -19.56
CA ASP A 68 -4.72 39.85 -19.55
C ASP A 68 -4.72 38.30 -19.58
N GLY A 69 -5.47 37.65 -18.65
CA GLY A 69 -5.63 36.21 -18.60
C GLY A 69 -4.61 35.48 -17.71
N ASN A 70 -3.75 36.17 -16.95
CA ASN A 70 -2.84 35.59 -15.99
C ASN A 70 -3.52 35.35 -14.64
N THR A 71 -3.40 34.13 -14.13
CA THR A 71 -3.88 33.76 -12.78
C THR A 71 -2.77 33.15 -11.91
N VAL A 72 -1.73 32.62 -12.54
CA VAL A 72 -0.57 32.00 -11.86
C VAL A 72 0.41 33.04 -11.33
N PHE A 73 0.73 34.05 -12.15
CA PHE A 73 1.66 35.13 -11.80
C PHE A 73 0.93 36.45 -11.78
N SER A 74 1.29 37.34 -10.85
CA SER A 74 0.73 38.69 -10.80
C SER A 74 1.25 39.59 -11.92
N ASP A 75 0.55 40.67 -12.20
CA ASP A 75 0.98 41.68 -13.18
C ASP A 75 2.33 42.28 -12.80
N GLU A 76 2.57 42.51 -11.50
CA GLU A 76 3.83 43.04 -10.99
C GLU A 76 4.99 42.10 -11.24
N GLU A 77 4.78 40.76 -11.05
CA GLU A 77 5.80 39.75 -11.34
C GLU A 77 6.13 39.69 -12.83
N LEU A 78 5.12 39.62 -13.69
CA LEU A 78 5.30 39.58 -15.14
C LEU A 78 5.95 40.88 -15.64
N PHE A 79 5.52 42.05 -15.13
CA PHE A 79 6.09 43.35 -15.49
C PHE A 79 7.57 43.43 -15.09
N ALA A 80 7.96 42.91 -13.93
CA ALA A 80 9.35 42.90 -13.46
C ALA A 80 10.31 42.24 -14.47
N LEU A 81 9.84 41.23 -15.23
CA LEU A 81 10.63 40.50 -16.23
C LEU A 81 10.94 41.33 -17.46
N VAL A 82 10.07 42.29 -17.80
CA VAL A 82 10.12 43.06 -19.06
C VAL A 82 10.24 44.57 -18.87
N LYS A 83 10.32 45.06 -17.62
CA LYS A 83 10.38 46.50 -17.25
C LYS A 83 11.46 47.30 -18.00
N GLU A 84 12.60 46.65 -18.30
CA GLU A 84 13.73 47.29 -19.00
C GLU A 84 13.42 47.62 -20.49
N ARG A 85 12.31 47.09 -21.03
CA ARG A 85 11.83 47.36 -22.41
C ARG A 85 10.97 48.61 -22.46
N VAL A 86 10.39 49.06 -21.34
CA VAL A 86 9.60 50.29 -21.27
C VAL A 86 10.50 51.52 -21.47
N GLY A 87 10.02 52.49 -22.23
CA GLY A 87 10.76 53.68 -22.62
C GLY A 87 11.63 53.52 -23.88
N LYS A 88 11.70 52.31 -24.44
CA LYS A 88 12.48 52.02 -25.67
C LYS A 88 11.59 52.02 -26.92
N LYS A 89 12.20 52.28 -28.07
CA LYS A 89 11.55 52.06 -29.35
C LYS A 89 11.38 50.58 -29.59
N THR A 90 10.15 50.17 -29.86
CA THR A 90 9.74 48.77 -29.94
C THR A 90 9.30 48.43 -31.34
N GLY A 91 9.98 47.49 -31.96
CA GLY A 91 9.62 46.83 -33.23
C GLY A 91 9.20 45.36 -32.97
N VAL A 92 9.03 44.62 -34.05
CA VAL A 92 8.59 43.21 -34.01
C VAL A 92 9.55 42.33 -33.20
N GLU A 93 10.86 42.56 -33.28
CA GLU A 93 11.90 41.80 -32.58
C GLU A 93 11.81 41.98 -31.06
N GLU A 94 11.53 43.19 -30.60
CA GLU A 94 11.35 43.49 -29.18
C GLU A 94 10.04 42.91 -28.61
N LEU A 95 8.96 42.97 -29.43
CA LEU A 95 7.69 42.33 -29.04
C LEU A 95 7.85 40.80 -28.89
N GLU A 96 8.57 40.17 -29.83
CA GLU A 96 8.89 38.76 -29.76
C GLU A 96 9.78 38.44 -28.56
N ALA A 97 10.74 39.30 -28.22
CA ALA A 97 11.57 39.14 -27.05
C ALA A 97 10.76 39.24 -25.72
N ILE A 98 9.78 40.16 -25.64
CA ILE A 98 8.85 40.26 -24.52
C ILE A 98 8.04 38.96 -24.39
N ARG A 99 7.39 38.54 -25.51
CA ARG A 99 6.61 37.31 -25.57
C ARG A 99 7.42 36.09 -25.09
N LYS A 100 8.63 35.93 -25.64
CA LYS A 100 9.52 34.82 -25.29
C LYS A 100 9.94 34.85 -23.81
N THR A 101 10.27 36.03 -23.29
CA THR A 101 10.68 36.15 -21.86
C THR A 101 9.56 35.70 -20.95
N ILE A 102 8.33 36.12 -21.17
CA ILE A 102 7.17 35.76 -20.35
C ILE A 102 6.85 34.27 -20.55
N SER A 103 6.81 33.78 -21.80
CA SER A 103 6.52 32.36 -22.07
C SER A 103 7.59 31.43 -21.44
N GLN A 104 8.86 31.86 -21.48
CA GLN A 104 9.95 31.11 -20.85
C GLN A 104 9.78 31.04 -19.31
N HIS A 105 9.31 32.13 -18.68
CA HIS A 105 9.04 32.14 -17.25
C HIS A 105 7.96 31.12 -16.85
N TYR A 106 6.85 31.03 -17.61
CA TYR A 106 5.84 30.00 -17.41
C TYR A 106 6.40 28.60 -17.61
N PHE A 107 7.20 28.39 -18.66
CA PHE A 107 7.82 27.10 -18.95
C PHE A 107 8.78 26.65 -17.84
N ASP A 108 9.63 27.57 -17.33
CA ASP A 108 10.57 27.29 -16.25
C ASP A 108 9.85 26.94 -14.94
N ALA A 109 8.66 27.51 -14.73
CA ALA A 109 7.77 27.18 -13.62
C ALA A 109 6.89 25.93 -13.86
N GLN A 110 7.22 25.14 -14.91
CA GLN A 110 6.54 23.89 -15.29
C GLN A 110 5.13 24.03 -15.89
N TYR A 111 4.72 25.24 -16.29
CA TYR A 111 3.49 25.47 -17.05
C TYR A 111 3.76 25.38 -18.56
N VAL A 112 4.06 24.17 -19.04
CA VAL A 112 4.67 23.92 -20.37
C VAL A 112 3.78 24.23 -21.56
N ASN A 113 2.45 24.31 -21.39
CA ASN A 113 1.47 24.67 -22.41
C ASN A 113 0.87 26.07 -22.18
N SER A 114 1.51 26.87 -21.29
CA SER A 114 1.13 28.26 -21.01
C SER A 114 2.17 29.23 -21.59
N GLY A 115 1.73 30.45 -21.88
CA GLY A 115 2.64 31.47 -22.34
C GLY A 115 1.93 32.74 -22.84
N ALA A 116 2.71 33.69 -23.27
CA ALA A 116 2.25 34.98 -23.76
C ALA A 116 1.92 34.93 -25.25
N VAL A 117 0.86 35.62 -25.62
CA VAL A 117 0.44 35.89 -26.99
C VAL A 117 0.27 37.41 -27.16
N ILE A 118 0.76 37.95 -28.25
CA ILE A 118 0.55 39.36 -28.61
C ILE A 118 -0.35 39.39 -29.85
N ASP A 119 -1.62 39.66 -29.63
CA ASP A 119 -2.60 39.79 -30.70
C ASP A 119 -2.38 41.10 -31.46
N ALA A 120 -2.89 41.16 -32.69
CA ALA A 120 -2.89 42.41 -33.50
C ALA A 120 -3.69 43.50 -32.74
N GLN A 121 -3.03 44.62 -32.41
CA GLN A 121 -3.59 45.69 -31.59
C GLN A 121 -3.08 47.07 -32.01
N ASP A 122 -3.85 48.13 -31.71
CA ASP A 122 -3.41 49.52 -31.91
C ASP A 122 -2.54 49.96 -30.72
N MET A 123 -1.27 50.20 -30.97
CA MET A 123 -0.29 50.68 -29.99
C MET A 123 0.00 52.18 -30.11
N SER A 124 -0.85 52.97 -30.76
CA SER A 124 -0.65 54.43 -30.95
C SER A 124 -0.54 55.20 -29.59
N ASN A 125 -1.14 54.70 -28.52
CA ASN A 125 -1.02 55.23 -27.17
C ASN A 125 0.29 54.84 -26.46
N GLY A 126 1.06 53.87 -27.01
CA GLY A 126 2.28 53.32 -26.43
C GLY A 126 2.07 52.23 -25.38
N VAL A 127 0.86 51.70 -25.23
CA VAL A 127 0.55 50.58 -24.31
C VAL A 127 0.46 49.28 -25.10
N LEU A 128 1.19 48.27 -24.63
CA LEU A 128 1.13 46.90 -25.17
C LEU A 128 0.26 46.04 -24.24
N VAL A 129 -0.77 45.44 -24.79
CA VAL A 129 -1.55 44.41 -24.09
C VAL A 129 -0.99 43.03 -24.48
N VAL A 130 -0.53 42.29 -23.49
CA VAL A 130 -0.04 40.92 -23.63
C VAL A 130 -1.09 39.97 -23.07
N ARG A 131 -1.68 39.18 -23.97
CA ARG A 131 -2.62 38.15 -23.54
C ARG A 131 -1.85 36.90 -23.07
N ILE A 132 -2.12 36.48 -21.85
CA ILE A 132 -1.57 35.26 -21.29
C ILE A 132 -2.56 34.13 -21.57
N VAL A 133 -2.05 33.06 -22.14
CA VAL A 133 -2.78 31.81 -22.33
C VAL A 133 -2.27 30.84 -21.29
N GLU A 134 -3.07 30.60 -20.26
CA GLU A 134 -2.77 29.58 -19.25
C GLU A 134 -3.38 28.25 -19.70
N GLY A 135 -2.51 27.27 -19.87
CA GLY A 135 -2.87 26.02 -20.51
C GLY A 135 -3.56 25.04 -19.57
N ARG A 136 -4.42 24.19 -20.11
CA ARG A 136 -5.17 23.19 -19.36
C ARG A 136 -5.07 21.79 -19.97
N LEU A 137 -5.29 20.77 -19.14
CA LEU A 137 -5.49 19.40 -19.59
C LEU A 137 -6.98 19.21 -19.91
N ASP A 138 -7.29 19.13 -21.22
CA ASP A 138 -8.67 19.04 -21.68
C ASP A 138 -9.20 17.61 -21.64
N ASN A 139 -8.40 16.64 -22.06
CA ASN A 139 -8.82 15.25 -22.11
C ASN A 139 -7.68 14.28 -21.77
N ILE A 140 -8.05 13.10 -21.25
CA ILE A 140 -7.17 11.95 -21.05
C ILE A 140 -7.71 10.78 -21.87
N ASN A 141 -6.99 10.44 -22.94
CA ASN A 141 -7.32 9.34 -23.82
C ASN A 141 -6.59 8.09 -23.32
N ILE A 142 -7.32 7.07 -22.89
CA ILE A 142 -6.74 5.83 -22.40
C ILE A 142 -7.03 4.70 -23.37
N LEU A 143 -5.97 4.08 -23.89
CA LEU A 143 -6.03 2.74 -24.44
C LEU A 143 -5.66 1.76 -23.33
N ASN A 144 -6.65 1.05 -22.81
CA ASN A 144 -6.46 0.05 -21.77
C ASN A 144 -6.32 -1.34 -22.41
N GLU A 145 -5.21 -2.01 -22.10
CA GLU A 145 -4.94 -3.39 -22.52
C GLU A 145 -5.33 -4.36 -21.38
N GLY A 146 -6.56 -4.28 -20.90
CA GLY A 146 -7.07 -5.11 -19.80
C GLY A 146 -8.53 -4.85 -19.46
N TRP A 147 -8.92 -5.15 -18.22
CA TRP A 147 -10.31 -5.07 -17.74
C TRP A 147 -10.60 -3.81 -16.90
N LEU A 148 -9.57 -3.11 -16.45
CA LEU A 148 -9.71 -1.94 -15.60
C LEU A 148 -10.42 -0.83 -16.36
N ARG A 149 -11.46 -0.26 -15.81
CA ARG A 149 -12.18 0.85 -16.45
C ARG A 149 -11.29 2.08 -16.55
N SER A 150 -11.28 2.73 -17.72
CA SER A 150 -10.50 3.96 -17.93
C SER A 150 -10.79 5.02 -16.87
N GLY A 151 -12.05 5.16 -16.41
CA GLY A 151 -12.45 6.06 -15.35
C GLY A 151 -11.73 5.84 -14.02
N TYR A 152 -11.24 4.64 -13.73
CA TYR A 152 -10.41 4.36 -12.56
C TYR A 152 -9.10 5.13 -12.60
N VAL A 153 -8.45 5.14 -13.76
CA VAL A 153 -7.16 5.81 -13.98
C VAL A 153 -7.35 7.33 -14.14
N THR A 154 -8.29 7.74 -15.02
CA THR A 154 -8.52 9.17 -15.32
C THR A 154 -8.89 9.96 -14.07
N SER A 155 -9.76 9.41 -13.22
CA SER A 155 -10.20 10.09 -11.99
C SER A 155 -9.06 10.34 -10.99
N ARG A 156 -8.06 9.46 -10.96
CA ARG A 156 -6.88 9.59 -10.09
C ARG A 156 -5.89 10.61 -10.61
N ILE A 157 -5.72 10.69 -11.93
CA ILE A 157 -4.87 11.72 -12.56
C ILE A 157 -5.52 13.09 -12.37
N HIS A 158 -6.81 13.25 -12.68
CA HIS A 158 -7.53 14.51 -12.51
C HIS A 158 -7.55 15.05 -11.07
N ARG A 159 -7.40 14.17 -10.09
CA ARG A 159 -7.29 14.60 -8.68
C ARG A 159 -6.03 15.41 -8.41
N GLU A 160 -4.94 15.06 -9.06
CA GLU A 160 -3.61 15.65 -8.82
C GLU A 160 -3.29 16.81 -9.75
N VAL A 161 -3.90 16.84 -10.94
CA VAL A 161 -3.62 17.84 -11.96
C VAL A 161 -4.31 19.15 -11.62
N SER A 162 -3.53 20.23 -11.59
CA SER A 162 -4.01 21.60 -11.40
C SER A 162 -4.59 22.20 -12.68
N ASP A 163 -5.41 23.21 -12.55
CA ASP A 163 -5.86 24.09 -13.62
C ASP A 163 -5.48 25.53 -13.24
N PRO A 164 -4.55 26.15 -13.94
CA PRO A 164 -3.81 25.74 -15.16
C PRO A 164 -2.87 24.54 -14.97
N LEU A 165 -2.60 23.82 -16.09
CA LEU A 165 -1.81 22.59 -16.08
C LEU A 165 -0.36 22.83 -15.68
N ASN A 166 0.04 22.29 -14.53
CA ASN A 166 1.44 22.19 -14.12
C ASN A 166 1.99 20.78 -14.37
N LEU A 167 3.15 20.70 -15.01
CA LEU A 167 3.76 19.42 -15.38
C LEU A 167 4.18 18.58 -14.18
N ASP A 168 4.55 19.21 -13.06
CA ASP A 168 4.94 18.47 -11.85
C ASP A 168 3.72 17.84 -11.15
N ASP A 169 2.56 18.49 -11.21
CA ASP A 169 1.31 17.92 -10.75
C ASP A 169 0.88 16.73 -11.61
N LEU A 170 1.01 16.86 -12.94
CA LEU A 170 0.76 15.76 -13.87
C LEU A 170 1.71 14.58 -13.60
N LYS A 171 3.02 14.82 -13.44
CA LYS A 171 4.00 13.79 -13.07
C LYS A 171 3.64 13.10 -11.77
N ARG A 172 3.19 13.86 -10.75
CA ARG A 172 2.74 13.31 -9.47
C ARG A 172 1.53 12.39 -9.65
N GLY A 173 0.53 12.81 -10.42
CA GLY A 173 -0.64 12.00 -10.74
C GLY A 173 -0.28 10.70 -11.46
N LEU A 174 0.60 10.77 -12.46
CA LEU A 174 1.11 9.61 -13.19
C LEU A 174 1.90 8.66 -12.28
N GLU A 175 2.69 9.19 -11.34
CA GLU A 175 3.45 8.38 -10.39
C GLU A 175 2.52 7.64 -9.41
N PHE A 176 1.41 8.24 -8.95
CA PHE A 176 0.40 7.54 -8.17
C PHE A 176 -0.23 6.39 -8.94
N VAL A 177 -0.58 6.61 -10.21
CA VAL A 177 -1.12 5.55 -11.07
C VAL A 177 -0.07 4.46 -11.30
N ARG A 178 1.19 4.80 -11.54
CA ARG A 178 2.28 3.84 -11.74
C ARG A 178 2.55 2.96 -10.51
N ARG A 179 2.32 3.48 -9.30
CA ARG A 179 2.49 2.74 -8.04
C ARG A 179 1.32 1.85 -7.68
N ASP A 180 0.20 1.95 -8.39
CA ASP A 180 -0.94 1.08 -8.17
C ASP A 180 -0.56 -0.37 -8.51
N GLU A 181 -0.79 -1.28 -7.58
CA GLU A 181 -0.47 -2.71 -7.75
C GLU A 181 -1.24 -3.39 -8.90
N LYS A 182 -2.32 -2.77 -9.38
CA LYS A 182 -3.14 -3.24 -10.50
C LYS A 182 -2.53 -2.88 -11.85
N ILE A 183 -1.56 -1.96 -11.87
CA ILE A 183 -0.96 -1.42 -13.08
C ILE A 183 0.50 -1.91 -13.18
N ARG A 184 0.80 -2.57 -14.29
CA ARG A 184 2.15 -3.07 -14.59
C ARG A 184 2.99 -2.00 -15.27
N LYS A 185 2.41 -1.27 -16.23
CA LYS A 185 3.12 -0.29 -17.04
C LYS A 185 2.16 0.79 -17.54
N ILE A 186 2.64 2.00 -17.61
CA ILE A 186 2.00 3.10 -18.30
C ILE A 186 2.98 3.70 -19.31
N ASN A 187 2.50 4.01 -20.52
CA ASN A 187 3.18 4.83 -21.50
C ASN A 187 2.30 6.05 -21.74
N THR A 188 2.88 7.24 -21.72
CA THR A 188 2.11 8.48 -21.80
C THR A 188 2.76 9.46 -22.77
N ALA A 189 1.93 10.23 -23.47
CA ALA A 189 2.34 11.36 -24.31
C ALA A 189 1.40 12.54 -24.06
N LEU A 190 1.95 13.71 -23.75
CA LEU A 190 1.21 14.96 -23.71
C LEU A 190 1.19 15.55 -25.13
N VAL A 191 0.01 15.69 -25.70
CA VAL A 191 -0.21 16.11 -27.09
C VAL A 191 -0.95 17.44 -27.11
N PRO A 192 -0.60 18.41 -27.98
CA PRO A 192 -1.37 19.64 -28.16
C PRO A 192 -2.83 19.35 -28.51
N GLY A 193 -3.75 20.11 -27.91
CA GLY A 193 -5.17 20.07 -28.25
C GLY A 193 -5.53 20.92 -29.47
N ASP A 194 -6.82 21.01 -29.76
CA ASP A 194 -7.34 21.72 -30.91
C ASP A 194 -7.30 23.25 -30.75
N GLU A 195 -7.36 23.75 -29.51
CA GLU A 195 -7.29 25.18 -29.19
C GLU A 195 -5.96 25.52 -28.52
N LEU A 196 -5.58 26.80 -28.63
CA LEU A 196 -4.38 27.33 -27.99
C LEU A 196 -4.44 27.14 -26.46
N GLY A 197 -3.39 26.58 -25.88
CA GLY A 197 -3.32 26.28 -24.45
C GLY A 197 -3.97 24.95 -24.04
N GLN A 198 -4.72 24.27 -24.90
CA GLN A 198 -5.24 22.93 -24.59
C GLN A 198 -4.20 21.86 -24.85
N SER A 199 -4.25 20.82 -24.03
CA SER A 199 -3.47 19.60 -24.20
C SER A 199 -4.31 18.37 -23.90
N HIS A 200 -4.02 17.27 -24.59
CA HIS A 200 -4.56 15.94 -24.32
C HIS A 200 -3.46 15.03 -23.80
N LEU A 201 -3.79 14.17 -22.87
CA LEU A 201 -2.89 13.12 -22.41
C LEU A 201 -3.27 11.79 -23.03
N ASP A 202 -2.46 11.30 -23.96
CA ASP A 202 -2.62 9.96 -24.51
C ASP A 202 -1.88 8.95 -23.63
N MET A 203 -2.56 7.88 -23.25
CA MET A 203 -2.03 6.85 -22.35
C MET A 203 -2.31 5.46 -22.87
N ILE A 204 -1.29 4.59 -22.78
CA ILE A 204 -1.44 3.14 -22.87
C ILE A 204 -1.21 2.57 -21.48
N VAL A 205 -2.23 1.90 -20.95
CA VAL A 205 -2.19 1.28 -19.63
C VAL A 205 -2.17 -0.23 -19.80
N THR A 206 -1.11 -0.86 -19.29
CA THR A 206 -1.00 -2.32 -19.22
C THR A 206 -1.25 -2.76 -17.79
N GLU A 207 -2.25 -3.60 -17.57
CA GLU A 207 -2.58 -4.11 -16.24
C GLU A 207 -1.58 -5.15 -15.74
N ASN A 208 -1.54 -5.30 -14.43
CA ASN A 208 -0.81 -6.36 -13.78
C ASN A 208 -1.64 -7.66 -13.84
N ARG A 209 -1.05 -8.77 -13.37
CA ARG A 209 -1.73 -10.06 -13.29
C ARG A 209 -3.03 -9.93 -12.50
N VAL A 210 -4.12 -10.45 -13.07
CA VAL A 210 -5.45 -10.35 -12.45
C VAL A 210 -5.65 -11.43 -11.40
N PHE A 211 -5.19 -12.65 -11.67
CA PHE A 211 -5.36 -13.79 -10.78
C PHE A 211 -4.02 -14.34 -10.31
N ASP A 212 -3.95 -14.66 -9.03
CA ASP A 212 -2.88 -15.45 -8.44
C ASP A 212 -3.46 -16.57 -7.57
N VAL A 213 -2.82 -17.73 -7.61
CA VAL A 213 -3.13 -18.90 -6.77
C VAL A 213 -1.83 -19.46 -6.27
N GLY A 214 -1.83 -19.99 -5.06
CA GLY A 214 -0.66 -20.63 -4.51
C GLY A 214 -0.99 -21.65 -3.44
N LEU A 215 0.03 -22.41 -3.11
CA LEU A 215 0.04 -23.44 -2.09
C LEU A 215 1.07 -23.07 -1.03
N GLY A 216 0.80 -23.39 0.21
CA GLY A 216 1.72 -23.23 1.32
C GLY A 216 1.74 -24.46 2.22
N VAL A 217 2.85 -24.69 2.87
CA VAL A 217 2.97 -25.59 4.01
C VAL A 217 3.78 -24.90 5.08
N SER A 218 3.36 -25.02 6.34
CA SER A 218 4.08 -24.43 7.48
C SER A 218 3.75 -25.16 8.77
N ASN A 219 4.52 -24.86 9.84
CA ASN A 219 4.20 -25.24 11.21
C ASN A 219 3.91 -23.98 12.06
N ARG A 220 2.94 -23.17 11.62
CA ARG A 220 2.63 -21.86 12.24
C ARG A 220 1.31 -21.83 13.00
N ARG A 221 0.74 -23.00 13.28
CA ARG A 221 -0.38 -23.14 14.20
C ARG A 221 0.13 -23.48 15.60
N PRO A 222 -0.66 -23.21 16.64
CA PRO A 222 -0.31 -23.71 17.98
C PRO A 222 -0.22 -25.25 18.00
N PRO A 223 0.82 -25.84 18.57
CA PRO A 223 0.96 -27.30 18.68
C PRO A 223 -0.23 -27.98 19.35
N SER A 224 -0.95 -27.28 20.24
CA SER A 224 -2.15 -27.80 20.88
C SER A 224 -3.29 -28.18 19.93
N VAL A 225 -3.28 -27.64 18.72
CA VAL A 225 -4.29 -27.89 17.67
C VAL A 225 -3.65 -28.39 16.37
N GLY A 226 -2.45 -29.01 16.46
CA GLY A 226 -1.66 -29.44 15.31
C GLY A 226 -0.89 -28.27 14.66
N ALA A 227 0.45 -28.34 14.79
CA ALA A 227 1.33 -27.26 14.34
C ALA A 227 1.43 -27.15 12.82
N GLU A 228 1.39 -28.28 12.13
CA GLU A 228 1.52 -28.38 10.69
C GLU A 228 0.23 -27.97 9.98
N GLU A 229 0.39 -27.24 8.90
CA GLU A 229 -0.72 -26.79 8.07
C GLU A 229 -0.37 -26.80 6.57
N ALA A 230 -1.37 -27.07 5.75
CA ALA A 230 -1.32 -26.87 4.30
C ALA A 230 -2.32 -25.78 3.91
N GLU A 231 -1.87 -24.79 3.16
CA GLU A 231 -2.64 -23.62 2.74
C GLU A 231 -2.84 -23.62 1.23
N VAL A 232 -4.06 -23.33 0.78
CA VAL A 232 -4.36 -22.92 -0.59
C VAL A 232 -4.82 -21.47 -0.53
N TYR A 233 -4.16 -20.57 -1.26
CA TYR A 233 -4.58 -19.19 -1.33
C TYR A 233 -4.87 -18.77 -2.77
N PHE A 234 -5.80 -17.86 -2.94
CA PHE A 234 -6.11 -17.23 -4.21
C PHE A 234 -6.29 -15.73 -4.05
N GLY A 235 -6.06 -15.01 -5.13
CA GLY A 235 -6.24 -13.57 -5.17
C GLY A 235 -6.61 -13.08 -6.56
N THR A 236 -7.35 -11.97 -6.60
CA THR A 236 -7.56 -11.20 -7.82
C THR A 236 -7.54 -9.71 -7.50
N LYS A 237 -6.99 -8.92 -8.42
CA LYS A 237 -6.79 -7.48 -8.22
C LYS A 237 -7.73 -6.60 -9.01
N ASN A 238 -8.62 -7.15 -9.80
CA ASN A 238 -9.57 -6.40 -10.62
C ASN A 238 -10.66 -7.35 -11.16
N LEU A 239 -11.49 -7.92 -10.28
CA LEU A 239 -12.51 -8.89 -10.66
C LEU A 239 -13.68 -8.23 -11.42
N THR A 240 -14.12 -7.04 -10.96
CA THR A 240 -15.31 -6.36 -11.48
C THR A 240 -14.99 -5.19 -12.41
N SER A 241 -13.72 -5.00 -12.80
CA SER A 241 -13.23 -3.86 -13.59
C SER A 241 -13.23 -2.52 -12.85
N LEU A 242 -13.55 -2.51 -11.56
CA LEU A 242 -13.56 -1.31 -10.71
C LEU A 242 -12.26 -1.11 -9.92
N GLY A 243 -11.29 -2.00 -10.11
CA GLY A 243 -10.06 -2.02 -9.33
C GLY A 243 -10.23 -2.63 -7.93
N ASP A 244 -11.22 -3.50 -7.77
CA ASP A 244 -11.50 -4.27 -6.57
C ASP A 244 -10.44 -5.36 -6.35
N THR A 245 -10.32 -5.81 -5.11
CA THR A 245 -9.42 -6.89 -4.72
C THR A 245 -10.21 -7.94 -3.96
N LEU A 246 -10.12 -9.19 -4.41
CA LEU A 246 -10.62 -10.34 -3.67
C LEU A 246 -9.44 -11.22 -3.30
N ARG A 247 -9.37 -11.64 -2.04
CA ARG A 247 -8.38 -12.60 -1.53
C ARG A 247 -9.09 -13.62 -0.68
N GLY A 248 -8.64 -14.86 -0.78
CA GLY A 248 -9.10 -15.92 0.09
C GLY A 248 -8.00 -16.94 0.32
N ASN A 249 -8.09 -17.62 1.43
CA ASN A 249 -7.29 -18.79 1.73
C ASN A 249 -8.14 -19.84 2.41
N TYR A 250 -7.74 -21.07 2.20
CA TYR A 250 -8.20 -22.23 2.92
C TYR A 250 -6.98 -22.97 3.47
N THR A 251 -7.01 -23.27 4.76
CA THR A 251 -5.93 -23.94 5.47
C THR A 251 -6.45 -25.23 6.06
N LEU A 252 -5.82 -26.35 5.71
CA LEU A 252 -6.02 -27.65 6.32
C LEU A 252 -5.11 -27.79 7.56
N SER A 253 -5.66 -28.28 8.66
CA SER A 253 -4.89 -28.69 9.84
C SER A 253 -4.17 -30.01 9.61
N GLN A 254 -3.31 -30.39 10.56
CA GLN A 254 -2.66 -31.70 10.58
C GLN A 254 -3.69 -32.84 10.53
N GLU A 255 -4.72 -32.77 11.34
CA GLU A 255 -5.80 -33.78 11.39
C GLU A 255 -6.53 -33.88 10.05
N GLY A 256 -6.96 -32.76 9.47
CA GLY A 256 -7.58 -32.72 8.15
C GLY A 256 -6.67 -33.23 7.03
N MET A 257 -5.34 -33.14 7.17
CA MET A 257 -4.40 -33.72 6.21
C MET A 257 -4.27 -35.23 6.35
N GLU A 258 -4.30 -35.77 7.58
CA GLU A 258 -4.15 -37.20 7.84
C GLU A 258 -5.40 -37.99 7.42
N GLU A 259 -6.58 -37.47 7.68
CA GLU A 259 -7.87 -38.10 7.36
C GLU A 259 -8.43 -37.68 5.99
N TRP A 260 -7.84 -36.69 5.34
CA TRP A 260 -8.36 -36.05 4.13
C TRP A 260 -9.79 -35.53 4.31
N ASP A 261 -10.12 -35.09 5.53
CA ASP A 261 -11.38 -34.50 5.86
C ASP A 261 -11.29 -32.96 5.83
N VAL A 262 -12.07 -32.37 4.94
CA VAL A 262 -12.14 -30.92 4.80
C VAL A 262 -13.01 -30.24 5.86
N ASP A 263 -13.79 -31.01 6.58
CA ASP A 263 -14.70 -30.51 7.62
C ASP A 263 -14.02 -30.46 9.00
N ASP A 264 -12.93 -31.23 9.20
CA ASP A 264 -12.20 -31.27 10.46
C ASP A 264 -10.97 -30.33 10.45
N GLY A 265 -11.05 -29.26 11.25
CA GLY A 265 -9.93 -28.35 11.52
C GLY A 265 -9.53 -27.43 10.35
N GLY A 266 -10.44 -27.06 9.50
CA GLY A 266 -10.21 -26.11 8.39
C GLY A 266 -10.33 -24.65 8.80
N ASN A 267 -9.47 -23.79 8.25
CA ASN A 267 -9.61 -22.34 8.37
C ASN A 267 -9.94 -21.72 7.01
N TYR A 268 -10.96 -20.88 6.98
CA TYR A 268 -11.37 -20.15 5.78
C TYR A 268 -11.18 -18.66 6.03
N SER A 269 -10.59 -17.94 5.10
CA SER A 269 -10.68 -16.50 5.11
C SER A 269 -11.03 -15.96 3.72
N LEU A 270 -11.89 -14.95 3.71
CA LEU A 270 -12.29 -14.23 2.50
C LEU A 270 -12.28 -12.74 2.79
N PHE A 271 -11.57 -12.01 1.96
CA PHE A 271 -11.47 -10.56 2.04
C PHE A 271 -11.77 -9.93 0.69
N TYR A 272 -12.70 -8.98 0.66
CA TYR A 272 -13.04 -8.21 -0.52
C TYR A 272 -12.91 -6.71 -0.24
N SER A 273 -12.21 -5.99 -1.12
CA SER A 273 -12.00 -4.55 -1.04
C SER A 273 -12.42 -3.88 -2.33
N LEU A 274 -13.33 -2.92 -2.24
CA LEU A 274 -13.89 -2.18 -3.37
C LEU A 274 -13.59 -0.69 -3.25
N PRO A 275 -12.84 -0.09 -4.19
CA PRO A 275 -12.69 1.36 -4.26
C PRO A 275 -14.03 2.03 -4.61
N LEU A 276 -14.49 2.96 -3.78
CA LEU A 276 -15.78 3.66 -3.94
C LEU A 276 -15.64 5.01 -4.62
N THR A 277 -14.54 5.72 -4.36
CA THR A 277 -14.39 7.11 -4.79
C THR A 277 -13.04 7.36 -5.46
N ARG A 278 -12.91 8.49 -6.15
CA ARG A 278 -11.63 8.98 -6.71
C ARG A 278 -10.58 9.31 -5.63
N TRP A 279 -11.01 9.45 -4.38
CA TRP A 279 -10.15 9.73 -3.22
C TRP A 279 -9.61 8.45 -2.57
N ASP A 280 -9.77 7.30 -3.24
CA ASP A 280 -9.37 5.98 -2.77
C ASP A 280 -10.06 5.56 -1.46
N THR A 281 -11.29 6.06 -1.22
CA THR A 281 -12.16 5.48 -0.19
C THR A 281 -12.46 4.04 -0.58
N THR A 282 -12.20 3.07 0.31
CA THR A 282 -12.50 1.65 0.06
C THR A 282 -13.54 1.12 1.04
N LEU A 283 -14.41 0.26 0.53
CA LEU A 283 -15.26 -0.62 1.33
C LEU A 283 -14.58 -1.96 1.44
N ASP A 284 -14.33 -2.39 2.67
CA ASP A 284 -13.68 -3.65 2.98
C ASP A 284 -14.67 -4.60 3.65
N LEU A 285 -14.80 -5.81 3.12
CA LEU A 285 -15.64 -6.87 3.66
C LEU A 285 -14.74 -8.04 4.02
N GLY A 286 -14.91 -8.61 5.20
CA GLY A 286 -14.13 -9.74 5.68
C GLY A 286 -15.01 -10.82 6.29
N TYR A 287 -14.68 -12.06 5.97
CA TYR A 287 -15.17 -13.26 6.62
C TYR A 287 -14.00 -14.14 7.00
N ASN A 288 -14.02 -14.66 8.22
CA ASN A 288 -13.05 -15.64 8.68
C ASN A 288 -13.78 -16.69 9.52
N GLN A 289 -13.45 -17.96 9.28
CA GLN A 289 -13.88 -19.09 10.09
C GLN A 289 -12.66 -19.90 10.44
N SER A 290 -12.57 -20.35 11.68
CA SER A 290 -11.49 -21.16 12.20
C SER A 290 -12.07 -22.27 13.04
N ASP A 291 -11.89 -23.48 12.58
CA ASP A 291 -12.28 -24.69 13.26
C ASP A 291 -11.02 -25.41 13.76
N TYR A 292 -11.05 -25.89 14.97
CA TYR A 292 -9.94 -26.67 15.51
C TYR A 292 -10.39 -27.67 16.59
N VAL A 293 -9.64 -28.75 16.67
CA VAL A 293 -9.73 -29.78 17.69
C VAL A 293 -8.45 -29.73 18.54
N ILE A 294 -8.53 -29.97 19.86
CA ILE A 294 -7.35 -30.02 20.70
C ILE A 294 -6.71 -31.42 20.62
N LEU A 295 -5.50 -31.46 20.09
CA LEU A 295 -4.72 -32.69 19.88
C LEU A 295 -3.68 -32.95 20.98
N GLU A 296 -3.38 -31.97 21.86
CA GLU A 296 -2.32 -32.07 22.87
C GLU A 296 -2.77 -32.83 24.11
N GLU A 297 -1.93 -33.77 24.56
CA GLU A 297 -2.14 -34.47 25.84
C GLU A 297 -2.05 -33.51 27.04
N PRO A 298 -2.85 -33.71 28.09
CA PRO A 298 -3.81 -34.82 28.33
C PRO A 298 -5.22 -34.54 27.80
N PHE A 299 -5.43 -33.44 27.08
CA PHE A 299 -6.76 -32.93 26.69
C PHE A 299 -7.30 -33.57 25.40
N ASN A 300 -6.45 -34.22 24.58
CA ASN A 300 -6.82 -34.89 23.34
C ASN A 300 -7.91 -35.97 23.51
N THR A 301 -8.04 -36.53 24.70
CA THR A 301 -9.08 -37.56 25.00
C THR A 301 -10.44 -36.96 25.30
N LEU A 302 -10.55 -35.65 25.45
CA LEU A 302 -11.78 -34.95 25.82
C LEU A 302 -12.58 -34.51 24.60
N ASP A 303 -12.04 -34.69 23.38
CA ASP A 303 -12.67 -34.30 22.16
C ASP A 303 -13.18 -32.85 22.23
N ILE A 304 -12.23 -31.91 22.33
CA ILE A 304 -12.52 -30.49 22.48
C ILE A 304 -12.46 -29.84 21.11
N GLU A 305 -13.62 -29.43 20.62
CA GLU A 305 -13.80 -28.76 19.34
C GLU A 305 -14.12 -27.27 19.53
N SER A 306 -13.66 -26.43 18.64
CA SER A 306 -14.03 -25.01 18.62
C SER A 306 -14.26 -24.53 17.19
N ASP A 307 -15.41 -23.89 16.95
CA ASP A 307 -15.76 -23.15 15.74
C ASP A 307 -15.81 -21.65 16.07
N THR A 308 -14.96 -20.87 15.41
CA THR A 308 -14.94 -19.41 15.56
C THR A 308 -15.19 -18.74 14.23
N ARG A 309 -16.21 -17.87 14.18
CA ARG A 309 -16.59 -17.10 13.00
C ARG A 309 -16.46 -15.60 13.25
N MET A 310 -15.91 -14.91 12.27
CA MET A 310 -15.74 -13.45 12.31
C MET A 310 -16.28 -12.83 11.02
N TYR A 311 -17.11 -11.81 11.17
CA TYR A 311 -17.60 -10.96 10.10
C TYR A 311 -17.11 -9.54 10.31
N SER A 312 -16.68 -8.87 9.24
CA SER A 312 -16.26 -7.48 9.34
C SER A 312 -16.69 -6.66 8.13
N VAL A 313 -17.02 -5.39 8.39
CA VAL A 313 -17.33 -4.37 7.38
C VAL A 313 -16.55 -3.13 7.75
N GLY A 314 -15.77 -2.60 6.83
CA GLY A 314 -14.90 -1.45 7.06
C GLY A 314 -14.97 -0.42 5.95
N LEU A 315 -14.72 0.83 6.32
CA LEU A 315 -14.47 1.93 5.39
C LEU A 315 -13.08 2.49 5.69
N ARG A 316 -12.21 2.48 4.68
CA ARG A 316 -10.87 3.07 4.76
C ARG A 316 -10.83 4.32 3.90
N GLN A 317 -10.31 5.41 4.46
CA GLN A 317 -10.13 6.70 3.79
C GLN A 317 -8.69 7.18 3.95
N PRO A 318 -7.91 7.32 2.85
CA PRO A 318 -6.70 8.12 2.88
C PRO A 318 -7.05 9.59 3.15
N ILE A 319 -6.46 10.16 4.21
CA ILE A 319 -6.68 11.56 4.63
C ILE A 319 -5.60 12.47 4.03
N TYR A 320 -4.35 11.96 4.02
CA TYR A 320 -3.21 12.63 3.43
C TYR A 320 -2.39 11.62 2.65
N ARG A 321 -1.96 12.01 1.45
CA ARG A 321 -1.12 11.17 0.61
C ARG A 321 -0.24 12.01 -0.30
N ASP A 322 1.05 11.72 -0.24
CA ASP A 322 2.03 12.18 -1.23
C ASP A 322 2.88 11.01 -1.73
N LEU A 323 3.97 11.28 -2.43
CA LEU A 323 4.82 10.21 -2.98
C LEU A 323 5.59 9.42 -1.90
N GLN A 324 5.75 9.95 -0.70
CA GLN A 324 6.49 9.33 0.39
C GLN A 324 5.61 8.99 1.58
N HIS A 325 4.59 9.78 1.85
CA HIS A 325 3.75 9.69 3.04
C HIS A 325 2.31 9.29 2.67
N GLU A 326 1.72 8.45 3.49
CA GLU A 326 0.30 8.14 3.45
C GLU A 326 -0.24 8.05 4.87
N LEU A 327 -1.25 8.85 5.17
CA LEU A 327 -2.05 8.77 6.39
C LEU A 327 -3.46 8.36 6.01
N SER A 328 -3.95 7.27 6.56
CA SER A 328 -5.31 6.78 6.34
C SER A 328 -6.02 6.49 7.64
N LEU A 329 -7.34 6.53 7.60
CA LEU A 329 -8.23 6.20 8.70
C LEU A 329 -9.17 5.09 8.27
N THR A 330 -9.26 4.05 9.07
CA THR A 330 -10.21 2.94 8.86
C THR A 330 -11.20 2.90 10.02
N LEU A 331 -12.50 2.88 9.70
CA LEU A 331 -13.57 2.56 10.63
C LEU A 331 -14.12 1.19 10.27
N LYS A 332 -14.10 0.23 11.20
CA LYS A 332 -14.50 -1.15 10.99
C LYS A 332 -15.46 -1.63 12.07
N GLY A 333 -16.62 -2.14 11.69
CA GLY A 333 -17.48 -2.96 12.53
C GLY A 333 -17.07 -4.43 12.42
N GLU A 334 -17.03 -5.12 13.54
CA GLU A 334 -16.63 -6.52 13.63
C GLU A 334 -17.55 -7.28 14.57
N HIS A 335 -17.96 -8.48 14.15
CA HIS A 335 -18.78 -9.39 14.93
C HIS A 335 -18.09 -10.75 14.97
N ARG A 336 -17.87 -11.28 16.19
CA ARG A 336 -17.21 -12.58 16.43
C ARG A 336 -18.10 -13.47 17.27
N ARG A 337 -18.12 -14.74 16.91
CA ARG A 337 -18.76 -15.81 17.64
C ARG A 337 -17.82 -16.99 17.74
N SER A 338 -17.72 -17.59 18.91
CA SER A 338 -17.02 -18.86 19.14
C SER A 338 -17.97 -19.82 19.85
N ASP A 339 -18.04 -21.04 19.35
CA ASP A 339 -18.77 -22.16 19.93
C ASP A 339 -17.74 -23.24 20.30
N VAL A 340 -17.80 -23.76 21.52
CA VAL A 340 -16.88 -24.78 22.03
C VAL A 340 -17.69 -25.98 22.51
N LEU A 341 -17.31 -27.15 22.03
CA LEU A 341 -17.88 -28.44 22.44
C LEU A 341 -16.82 -29.27 23.16
N VAL A 342 -17.25 -30.12 24.07
CA VAL A 342 -16.44 -31.17 24.73
C VAL A 342 -17.23 -32.45 24.60
N SER A 343 -16.69 -33.43 23.89
CA SER A 343 -17.37 -34.70 23.59
C SER A 343 -18.77 -34.46 22.94
N GLY A 344 -18.86 -33.48 22.06
CA GLY A 344 -20.09 -33.11 21.33
C GLY A 344 -21.09 -32.26 22.13
N GLU A 345 -20.82 -31.93 23.40
CA GLU A 345 -21.73 -31.13 24.23
C GLU A 345 -21.16 -29.72 24.48
N PRO A 346 -21.99 -28.65 24.46
CA PRO A 346 -21.54 -27.29 24.75
C PRO A 346 -20.90 -27.17 26.13
N PHE A 347 -19.66 -26.70 26.18
CA PHE A 347 -18.92 -26.58 27.44
C PHE A 347 -18.03 -25.34 27.47
N SER A 348 -18.10 -24.59 28.60
CA SER A 348 -17.34 -23.36 28.79
C SER A 348 -15.94 -23.64 29.31
N ILE A 349 -14.96 -23.80 28.42
CA ILE A 349 -13.55 -23.97 28.78
C ILE A 349 -12.88 -22.59 28.93
N SER A 350 -13.16 -21.67 27.99
CA SER A 350 -12.56 -20.34 27.98
C SER A 350 -13.24 -19.43 29.02
N PRO A 351 -12.47 -18.63 29.77
CA PRO A 351 -13.05 -17.62 30.64
C PRO A 351 -13.96 -16.68 29.82
N GLY A 352 -15.15 -16.40 30.34
CA GLY A 352 -16.15 -15.54 29.69
C GLY A 352 -17.07 -16.25 28.71
N SER A 353 -16.92 -17.56 28.48
CA SER A 353 -17.92 -18.31 27.70
C SER A 353 -19.10 -18.74 28.57
N VAL A 354 -20.30 -18.76 27.97
CA VAL A 354 -21.56 -19.20 28.61
C VAL A 354 -22.13 -20.36 27.80
N ASN A 355 -22.26 -21.53 28.42
CA ASN A 355 -22.70 -22.75 27.73
C ASN A 355 -21.92 -23.02 26.42
N GLY A 356 -20.60 -22.93 26.47
CA GLY A 356 -19.73 -23.14 25.33
C GLY A 356 -19.71 -21.97 24.32
N GLN A 357 -20.49 -20.92 24.50
CA GLN A 357 -20.60 -19.83 23.53
C GLN A 357 -19.93 -18.55 24.04
N THR A 358 -19.27 -17.85 23.13
CA THR A 358 -18.82 -16.48 23.32
C THR A 358 -19.21 -15.66 22.09
N ARG A 359 -19.83 -14.50 22.30
CA ARG A 359 -20.20 -13.59 21.22
C ARG A 359 -19.89 -12.18 21.59
N ILE A 360 -19.12 -11.48 20.74
CA ILE A 360 -18.75 -10.09 20.91
C ILE A 360 -18.89 -9.31 19.62
N SER A 361 -19.13 -8.03 19.76
CA SER A 361 -19.10 -7.08 18.66
C SER A 361 -18.25 -5.88 19.04
N ALA A 362 -17.56 -5.29 18.08
CA ALA A 362 -16.74 -4.11 18.34
C ALA A 362 -16.74 -3.14 17.15
N LEU A 363 -16.67 -1.85 17.48
CA LEU A 363 -16.31 -0.81 16.54
C LEU A 363 -14.83 -0.50 16.69
N ARG A 364 -14.08 -0.52 15.57
CA ARG A 364 -12.64 -0.30 15.57
C ARG A 364 -12.27 0.90 14.72
N LEU A 365 -11.58 1.87 15.33
CA LEU A 365 -11.03 3.03 14.65
C LEU A 365 -9.51 2.85 14.51
N SER A 366 -9.01 2.86 13.29
CA SER A 366 -7.60 2.57 13.02
C SER A 366 -6.96 3.67 12.15
N PRO A 367 -6.28 4.66 12.73
CA PRO A 367 -5.32 5.47 12.00
C PRO A 367 -4.10 4.61 11.60
N GLU A 368 -3.66 4.81 10.36
CA GLU A 368 -2.49 4.14 9.79
C GLU A 368 -1.61 5.16 9.08
N TYR A 369 -0.32 5.13 9.37
CA TYR A 369 0.69 5.97 8.74
C TYR A 369 1.74 5.11 8.07
N VAL A 370 2.07 5.45 6.82
CA VAL A 370 3.13 4.80 6.07
C VAL A 370 4.05 5.85 5.46
N TYR A 371 5.34 5.72 5.74
CA TYR A 371 6.40 6.46 5.08
C TYR A 371 7.22 5.52 4.19
N ARG A 372 7.54 5.97 2.98
CA ARG A 372 8.35 5.21 2.02
C ARG A 372 9.37 6.09 1.34
N SER A 373 10.64 5.72 1.45
CA SER A 373 11.75 6.28 0.68
C SER A 373 12.52 5.17 -0.04
N GLN A 374 13.62 5.52 -0.69
CA GLN A 374 14.48 4.52 -1.34
C GLN A 374 15.22 3.62 -0.34
N GLU A 375 15.47 4.09 0.86
CA GLU A 375 16.27 3.40 1.88
C GLU A 375 15.46 2.96 3.09
N ARG A 376 14.27 3.56 3.30
CA ARG A 376 13.49 3.37 4.53
C ARG A 376 12.00 3.21 4.25
N VAL A 377 11.39 2.26 4.96
CA VAL A 377 9.93 2.12 5.06
C VAL A 377 9.57 2.09 6.53
N ILE A 378 8.64 2.95 6.94
CA ILE A 378 8.04 2.92 8.27
C ILE A 378 6.53 2.75 8.06
N ALA A 379 5.92 1.82 8.77
CA ALA A 379 4.48 1.69 8.82
C ALA A 379 4.05 1.51 10.27
N ALA A 380 3.02 2.23 10.65
CA ALA A 380 2.42 2.14 11.97
C ALA A 380 0.91 2.19 11.85
N ARG A 381 0.24 1.29 12.55
CA ARG A 381 -1.22 1.25 12.71
C ARG A 381 -1.54 1.21 14.19
N THR A 382 -2.41 2.11 14.62
CA THR A 382 -3.01 2.06 15.94
C THR A 382 -4.49 1.73 15.79
N THR A 383 -5.01 0.81 16.60
CA THR A 383 -6.42 0.42 16.58
C THR A 383 -7.00 0.66 17.96
N PHE A 384 -8.02 1.50 18.01
CA PHE A 384 -8.87 1.70 19.17
C PHE A 384 -10.13 0.86 18.97
N SER A 385 -10.37 -0.09 19.87
CA SER A 385 -11.52 -0.97 19.81
C SER A 385 -12.48 -0.64 20.95
N PHE A 386 -13.74 -0.48 20.57
CA PHE A 386 -14.84 -0.22 21.48
C PHE A 386 -15.80 -1.40 21.38
N GLY A 387 -15.92 -2.17 22.44
CA GLY A 387 -16.91 -3.24 22.58
C GLY A 387 -18.32 -2.69 22.55
N LEU A 388 -19.28 -3.46 22.07
CA LEU A 388 -20.67 -3.05 21.90
C LEU A 388 -21.61 -4.07 22.57
N ASP A 389 -22.54 -3.56 23.38
CA ASP A 389 -23.58 -4.37 24.04
C ASP A 389 -24.81 -4.62 23.14
N GLU A 390 -24.99 -3.86 22.06
CA GLU A 390 -26.25 -3.86 21.30
C GLU A 390 -26.47 -5.08 20.39
N LEU A 391 -25.46 -5.85 20.07
CA LEU A 391 -25.57 -6.97 19.13
C LEU A 391 -25.66 -8.34 19.80
N ASN A 392 -26.43 -8.43 20.91
CA ASN A 392 -26.65 -9.64 21.70
C ASN A 392 -25.34 -10.33 22.10
N PRO A 393 -24.47 -9.71 22.90
CA PRO A 393 -23.26 -10.34 23.40
C PRO A 393 -23.61 -11.58 24.23
N ILE A 394 -22.74 -12.58 24.22
CA ILE A 394 -22.80 -13.74 25.10
C ILE A 394 -21.47 -13.79 25.83
N LEU A 395 -21.49 -13.33 27.08
CA LEU A 395 -20.33 -13.22 27.96
C LEU A 395 -20.71 -13.64 29.38
N GLY A 396 -19.77 -14.22 30.11
CA GLY A 396 -19.92 -14.45 31.54
C GLY A 396 -19.93 -13.14 32.33
N ASP A 397 -20.61 -13.13 33.50
CA ASP A 397 -20.88 -11.93 34.31
C ASP A 397 -19.62 -11.12 34.72
N GLU A 398 -18.44 -11.67 34.59
CA GLU A 398 -17.15 -11.02 34.93
C GLU A 398 -16.53 -10.27 33.75
N PHE A 399 -17.18 -10.24 32.57
CA PHE A 399 -16.71 -9.56 31.37
C PHE A 399 -17.72 -8.52 30.91
N ASP A 400 -17.21 -7.31 30.64
CA ASP A 400 -18.03 -6.21 30.14
C ASP A 400 -18.03 -6.25 28.60
N PRO A 401 -19.21 -6.26 27.93
CA PRO A 401 -19.28 -6.12 26.48
C PRO A 401 -18.79 -4.74 25.99
N GLU A 402 -18.84 -3.70 26.82
CA GLU A 402 -18.40 -2.33 26.52
C GLU A 402 -16.92 -2.09 26.88
N TYR A 403 -16.05 -3.04 26.56
CA TYR A 403 -14.61 -2.92 26.80
C TYR A 403 -13.93 -1.93 25.86
N PHE A 404 -12.79 -1.41 26.30
CA PHE A 404 -11.89 -0.62 25.48
C PHE A 404 -10.51 -1.27 25.34
N THR A 405 -10.00 -1.43 24.13
CA THR A 405 -8.61 -1.85 23.88
C THR A 405 -7.91 -0.88 22.95
N TRP A 406 -6.63 -0.66 23.20
CA TRP A 406 -5.74 0.10 22.35
C TRP A 406 -4.57 -0.79 21.92
N MET A 407 -4.49 -1.08 20.62
CA MET A 407 -3.42 -1.88 20.03
C MET A 407 -2.62 -1.05 19.02
N THR A 408 -1.30 -1.08 19.11
CA THR A 408 -0.39 -0.46 18.13
C THR A 408 0.52 -1.52 17.53
N GLN A 409 0.65 -1.47 16.21
CA GLN A 409 1.57 -2.29 15.42
C GLN A 409 2.44 -1.37 14.60
N ALA A 410 3.77 -1.53 14.68
CA ALA A 410 4.69 -0.75 13.88
C ALA A 410 5.78 -1.63 13.27
N SER A 411 6.27 -1.24 12.11
CA SER A 411 7.39 -1.86 11.44
C SER A 411 8.28 -0.79 10.83
N TRP A 412 9.58 -0.90 11.09
CA TRP A 412 10.62 -0.07 10.52
C TRP A 412 11.57 -0.96 9.75
N VAL A 413 11.75 -0.67 8.47
CA VAL A 413 12.69 -1.34 7.57
C VAL A 413 13.65 -0.29 7.04
N GLU A 414 14.95 -0.52 7.17
CA GLU A 414 15.98 0.39 6.70
C GLU A 414 17.12 -0.37 6.02
N SER A 415 17.58 0.16 4.89
CA SER A 415 18.81 -0.30 4.24
C SER A 415 20.00 0.30 4.97
N VAL A 416 20.76 -0.53 5.70
CA VAL A 416 21.89 -0.08 6.55
C VAL A 416 23.24 -0.21 5.86
N SER A 417 23.30 -0.78 4.65
CA SER A 417 24.53 -0.90 3.88
C SER A 417 24.29 -0.94 2.38
N GLU A 418 25.32 -0.59 1.61
CA GLU A 418 25.31 -0.68 0.13
C GLU A 418 25.11 -2.12 -0.38
N ASN A 419 25.35 -3.12 0.45
CA ASN A 419 25.16 -4.54 0.13
C ASN A 419 23.72 -5.04 0.26
N ASP A 420 22.75 -4.14 0.43
CA ASP A 420 21.32 -4.44 0.65
C ASP A 420 21.05 -5.18 1.99
N THR A 421 21.89 -4.97 3.00
CA THR A 421 21.60 -5.41 4.36
C THR A 421 20.47 -4.56 4.92
N LEU A 422 19.43 -5.21 5.46
CA LEU A 422 18.27 -4.52 6.01
C LEU A 422 18.23 -4.68 7.53
N LEU A 423 18.01 -3.58 8.24
CA LEU A 423 17.51 -3.60 9.61
C LEU A 423 15.98 -3.64 9.54
N VAL A 424 15.38 -4.58 10.25
CA VAL A 424 13.92 -4.66 10.41
C VAL A 424 13.62 -4.66 11.90
N VAL A 425 12.77 -3.75 12.34
CA VAL A 425 12.28 -3.69 13.72
C VAL A 425 10.76 -3.77 13.70
N LYS A 426 10.19 -4.73 14.41
CA LYS A 426 8.75 -4.84 14.61
C LYS A 426 8.43 -4.48 16.06
N LEU A 427 7.30 -3.80 16.26
CA LEU A 427 6.80 -3.43 17.55
C LEU A 427 5.30 -3.74 17.61
N PHE A 428 4.89 -4.37 18.72
CA PHE A 428 3.48 -4.58 19.04
C PHE A 428 3.22 -4.10 20.46
N HIS A 429 2.10 -3.48 20.67
CA HIS A 429 1.64 -3.02 21.97
C HIS A 429 0.13 -3.17 22.03
N GLN A 430 -0.39 -3.78 23.08
CA GLN A 430 -1.80 -3.78 23.42
C GLN A 430 -1.95 -3.34 24.87
N HIS A 431 -2.91 -2.44 25.09
CA HIS A 431 -3.25 -1.99 26.43
C HIS A 431 -4.77 -1.92 26.61
N THR A 432 -5.23 -2.38 27.75
CA THR A 432 -6.60 -2.27 28.24
C THR A 432 -6.59 -2.26 29.76
N ASP A 433 -7.50 -1.50 30.35
CA ASP A 433 -7.79 -1.58 31.79
C ASP A 433 -8.89 -2.62 32.08
N ASP A 434 -9.62 -3.04 31.04
CA ASP A 434 -10.70 -4.01 31.13
C ASP A 434 -10.17 -5.45 31.07
N ARG A 435 -10.88 -6.37 31.71
CA ARG A 435 -10.69 -7.80 31.49
C ARG A 435 -11.38 -8.18 30.18
N VAL A 436 -10.63 -8.67 29.22
CA VAL A 436 -11.18 -9.04 27.91
C VAL A 436 -11.18 -10.55 27.70
N VAL A 437 -12.15 -11.04 26.92
CA VAL A 437 -12.22 -12.45 26.53
C VAL A 437 -11.03 -12.84 25.65
N SER A 438 -10.71 -14.12 25.59
CA SER A 438 -9.54 -14.64 24.85
C SER A 438 -9.48 -14.20 23.38
N MET A 439 -10.63 -13.97 22.73
CA MET A 439 -10.69 -13.43 21.37
C MET A 439 -10.18 -11.99 21.23
N GLU A 440 -10.08 -11.22 22.31
CA GLU A 440 -9.54 -9.85 22.34
C GLU A 440 -8.18 -9.77 23.04
N GLN A 441 -7.72 -10.85 23.65
CA GLN A 441 -6.40 -10.92 24.27
C GLN A 441 -5.28 -10.97 23.22
N PHE A 442 -4.09 -10.56 23.63
CA PHE A 442 -2.89 -10.59 22.79
C PHE A 442 -2.09 -11.87 23.05
N SER A 443 -1.64 -12.50 21.94
CA SER A 443 -0.81 -13.69 21.98
C SER A 443 0.67 -13.36 21.83
N LEU A 444 1.50 -13.85 22.74
CA LEU A 444 2.94 -13.78 22.72
C LEU A 444 3.51 -15.20 22.51
N GLY A 445 4.55 -15.29 21.69
CA GLY A 445 5.16 -16.55 21.23
C GLY A 445 4.82 -16.85 19.78
N GLY A 446 5.73 -17.56 19.12
CA GLY A 446 5.63 -17.93 17.73
C GLY A 446 6.36 -17.02 16.75
N VAL A 447 6.38 -17.41 15.49
CA VAL A 447 7.21 -16.80 14.44
C VAL A 447 6.89 -15.35 14.14
N ASN A 448 5.67 -14.90 14.43
CA ASN A 448 5.24 -13.53 14.13
C ASN A 448 5.47 -12.57 15.30
N THR A 449 5.70 -13.05 16.51
CA THR A 449 5.86 -12.27 17.73
C THR A 449 7.21 -12.53 18.40
N ILE A 450 7.38 -13.62 19.14
CA ILE A 450 8.62 -13.96 19.85
C ILE A 450 9.03 -15.37 19.41
N ARG A 451 9.99 -15.43 18.50
CA ARG A 451 10.51 -16.68 17.93
C ARG A 451 11.27 -17.48 18.99
N GLY A 452 11.31 -18.80 18.82
CA GLY A 452 11.93 -19.69 19.81
C GLY A 452 10.99 -20.17 20.90
N TYR A 453 9.72 -19.78 20.81
CA TYR A 453 8.63 -20.28 21.61
C TYR A 453 7.49 -20.76 20.71
N ARG A 454 6.62 -21.61 21.26
CA ARG A 454 5.41 -22.07 20.57
C ARG A 454 4.51 -20.90 20.19
N GLU A 455 3.74 -21.04 19.14
CA GLU A 455 2.62 -20.14 18.85
C GLU A 455 1.65 -20.12 20.05
N ASN A 456 1.20 -18.94 20.43
CA ASN A 456 0.33 -18.70 21.58
C ASN A 456 0.90 -19.16 22.93
N GLN A 457 2.21 -19.03 23.16
CA GLN A 457 2.87 -19.43 24.40
C GLN A 457 2.24 -18.74 25.61
N LEU A 458 1.96 -17.44 25.51
CA LEU A 458 1.24 -16.66 26.51
C LEU A 458 0.10 -15.90 25.84
N ILE A 459 -1.05 -15.84 26.51
CA ILE A 459 -2.22 -15.06 26.09
C ILE A 459 -2.58 -14.11 27.23
N ARG A 460 -2.53 -12.78 26.98
CA ARG A 460 -2.68 -11.74 28.01
C ARG A 460 -3.54 -10.59 27.51
N ASP A 461 -4.18 -9.87 28.45
CA ASP A 461 -4.96 -8.66 28.12
C ASP A 461 -4.05 -7.57 27.57
N ASN A 462 -2.87 -7.44 28.13
CA ASN A 462 -1.88 -6.42 27.81
C ASN A 462 -0.57 -7.05 27.36
N ALA A 463 0.08 -6.44 26.36
CA ALA A 463 1.35 -6.90 25.84
C ALA A 463 2.20 -5.78 25.28
N PHE A 464 3.50 -5.93 25.36
CA PHE A 464 4.46 -5.15 24.61
C PHE A 464 5.51 -6.10 24.03
N ILE A 465 5.81 -5.97 22.73
CA ILE A 465 6.80 -6.77 22.01
C ILE A 465 7.66 -5.87 21.15
N ILE A 466 8.96 -6.13 21.16
CA ILE A 466 9.92 -5.56 20.21
C ILE A 466 10.78 -6.68 19.62
N SER A 467 10.91 -6.69 18.31
CA SER A 467 11.60 -7.75 17.56
C SER A 467 12.51 -7.13 16.49
N PRO A 468 13.78 -6.79 16.84
CA PRO A 468 14.78 -6.38 15.88
C PRO A 468 15.44 -7.57 15.18
N GLU A 469 15.67 -7.43 13.86
CA GLU A 469 16.42 -8.40 13.07
C GLU A 469 17.28 -7.70 12.00
N LEU A 470 18.41 -8.32 11.65
CA LEU A 470 19.23 -7.92 10.52
C LEU A 470 19.10 -8.96 9.41
N ARG A 471 18.87 -8.52 8.18
CA ARG A 471 18.78 -9.38 7.00
C ARG A 471 20.00 -9.20 6.13
N PHE A 472 20.93 -10.16 6.19
CA PHE A 472 22.14 -10.19 5.40
C PHE A 472 21.92 -10.94 4.10
N PRO A 473 22.06 -10.32 2.91
CA PRO A 473 21.99 -11.03 1.65
C PRO A 473 23.27 -11.86 1.44
N VAL A 474 23.20 -13.16 1.67
CA VAL A 474 24.36 -14.07 1.57
C VAL A 474 24.53 -14.67 0.18
N TYR A 475 23.46 -14.71 -0.63
CA TYR A 475 23.52 -15.15 -2.01
C TYR A 475 22.68 -14.26 -2.91
N LYS A 476 23.28 -13.79 -4.01
CA LYS A 476 22.63 -12.95 -5.03
C LYS A 476 22.72 -13.61 -6.40
N ASP A 477 21.70 -13.42 -7.23
CA ASP A 477 21.72 -13.86 -8.62
C ASP A 477 22.67 -13.02 -9.49
N ARG A 478 22.79 -13.37 -10.77
CA ARG A 478 23.62 -12.66 -11.75
C ARG A 478 23.19 -11.20 -11.99
N TYR A 479 21.97 -10.84 -11.62
CA TYR A 479 21.44 -9.48 -11.73
C TYR A 479 21.56 -8.70 -10.42
N GLY A 480 22.18 -9.32 -9.40
CA GLY A 480 22.39 -8.76 -8.07
C GLY A 480 21.12 -8.76 -7.20
N LYS A 481 20.05 -9.50 -7.56
CA LYS A 481 18.88 -9.74 -6.70
C LYS A 481 19.29 -10.71 -5.60
N ALA A 482 19.06 -10.33 -4.34
CA ALA A 482 19.28 -11.21 -3.21
C ALA A 482 18.25 -12.35 -3.21
N LEU A 483 18.74 -13.59 -3.23
CA LEU A 483 17.93 -14.81 -3.21
C LEU A 483 17.91 -15.46 -1.84
N VAL A 484 19.02 -15.38 -1.08
CA VAL A 484 19.12 -15.94 0.27
C VAL A 484 19.50 -14.84 1.23
N TYR A 485 18.77 -14.78 2.34
CA TYR A 485 19.11 -13.92 3.48
C TYR A 485 19.38 -14.78 4.71
N LEU A 486 20.44 -14.44 5.44
CA LEU A 486 20.69 -14.87 6.81
C LEU A 486 20.15 -13.79 7.75
N ILE A 487 19.41 -14.21 8.79
CA ILE A 487 18.60 -13.31 9.61
C ILE A 487 18.85 -13.57 11.09
N PRO A 488 19.93 -13.06 11.71
CA PRO A 488 20.02 -13.01 13.16
C PRO A 488 18.94 -12.08 13.73
N PHE A 489 18.36 -12.50 14.86
CA PHE A 489 17.30 -11.76 15.53
C PHE A 489 17.39 -11.87 17.05
N VAL A 490 16.77 -10.92 17.73
CA VAL A 490 16.49 -10.96 19.17
C VAL A 490 15.05 -10.46 19.35
N ASP A 491 14.27 -11.20 20.12
CA ASP A 491 12.89 -10.85 20.40
C ASP A 491 12.71 -10.67 21.92
N TYR A 492 11.96 -9.65 22.32
CA TYR A 492 11.58 -9.40 23.71
C TYR A 492 10.10 -9.07 23.79
N GLY A 493 9.42 -9.61 24.78
CA GLY A 493 8.05 -9.34 25.09
C GLY A 493 7.75 -9.38 26.57
N ILE A 494 6.70 -8.70 26.95
CA ILE A 494 6.14 -8.71 28.30
C ILE A 494 4.62 -8.69 28.19
N GLY A 495 3.95 -9.56 28.98
CA GLY A 495 2.50 -9.65 29.03
C GLY A 495 1.98 -9.61 30.46
N TRP A 496 0.76 -9.08 30.65
CA TRP A 496 0.06 -9.04 31.94
C TRP A 496 -1.45 -8.94 31.75
N ASN A 497 -2.21 -9.36 32.78
CA ASN A 497 -3.65 -9.22 32.79
C ASN A 497 -4.09 -7.96 33.55
N SER A 498 -5.23 -7.38 33.18
CA SER A 498 -5.78 -6.14 33.76
C SER A 498 -6.37 -6.41 35.15
N ASN A 499 -7.06 -7.53 35.34
CA ASN A 499 -7.68 -7.95 36.61
C ASN A 499 -6.99 -9.19 37.15
N GLY A 500 -6.55 -9.14 38.43
CA GLY A 500 -5.85 -10.21 39.10
C GLY A 500 -4.51 -9.76 39.69
N PRO A 501 -3.67 -10.70 40.18
CA PRO A 501 -2.30 -10.36 40.52
C PRO A 501 -1.62 -9.78 39.27
N ARG A 502 -1.10 -8.56 39.37
CA ARG A 502 -0.36 -7.90 38.27
C ARG A 502 1.02 -8.57 38.10
N GLU A 503 1.05 -9.87 37.96
CA GLU A 503 2.26 -10.58 37.58
C GLU A 503 2.54 -10.29 36.12
N ARG A 504 3.67 -9.63 35.89
CA ARG A 504 4.20 -9.41 34.55
C ARG A 504 5.05 -10.61 34.20
N GLU A 505 4.77 -11.19 33.04
CA GLU A 505 5.57 -12.29 32.51
C GLU A 505 6.41 -11.75 31.37
N GLU A 506 7.71 -11.86 31.52
CA GLU A 506 8.67 -11.53 30.51
C GLU A 506 9.00 -12.77 29.70
N ILE A 507 9.22 -12.57 28.39
CA ILE A 507 9.55 -13.63 27.45
C ILE A 507 10.53 -13.06 26.43
N TYR A 508 11.70 -13.68 26.27
CA TYR A 508 12.72 -13.20 25.37
C TYR A 508 13.51 -14.35 24.75
N SER A 509 14.02 -14.10 23.53
CA SER A 509 14.70 -15.11 22.74
C SER A 509 15.74 -14.50 21.82
N GLY A 510 16.60 -15.36 21.27
CA GLY A 510 17.54 -15.00 20.21
C GLY A 510 17.75 -16.17 19.28
N GLY A 511 18.07 -15.89 18.03
CA GLY A 511 18.20 -16.96 17.06
C GLY A 511 18.62 -16.52 15.66
N LEU A 512 18.46 -17.44 14.72
CA LEU A 512 18.83 -17.28 13.31
C LEU A 512 17.68 -17.69 12.41
N GLY A 513 17.43 -16.92 11.37
CA GLY A 513 16.55 -17.27 10.27
C GLY A 513 17.28 -17.36 8.95
N VAL A 514 16.74 -18.14 8.04
CA VAL A 514 17.17 -18.20 6.64
C VAL A 514 15.93 -18.06 5.77
N THR A 515 15.97 -17.15 4.79
CA THR A 515 14.96 -17.10 3.74
C THR A 515 15.60 -17.34 2.38
N TYR A 516 14.92 -18.13 1.54
CA TYR A 516 15.32 -18.44 0.19
C TYR A 516 14.19 -18.19 -0.80
N ASN A 517 14.40 -17.23 -1.70
CA ASN A 517 13.43 -16.82 -2.72
C ASN A 517 14.04 -16.99 -4.12
N PRO A 518 14.10 -18.24 -4.65
CA PRO A 518 14.73 -18.49 -5.94
C PRO A 518 14.02 -17.81 -7.11
N THR A 519 12.73 -17.63 -7.00
CA THR A 519 11.87 -16.94 -7.98
C THR A 519 10.86 -16.06 -7.27
N ASP A 520 10.08 -15.27 -8.01
CA ASP A 520 8.96 -14.49 -7.46
C ASP A 520 7.77 -15.39 -7.04
N HIS A 521 7.83 -16.69 -7.35
CA HIS A 521 6.78 -17.69 -7.13
C HIS A 521 7.10 -18.68 -6.02
N ILE A 522 8.34 -18.72 -5.55
CA ILE A 522 8.79 -19.66 -4.52
C ILE A 522 9.41 -18.88 -3.38
N SER A 523 8.92 -19.10 -2.18
CA SER A 523 9.45 -18.51 -0.95
C SER A 523 9.56 -19.59 0.12
N MET A 524 10.75 -19.72 0.69
CA MET A 524 11.04 -20.61 1.81
C MET A 524 11.56 -19.81 2.98
N SER A 525 11.16 -20.14 4.18
CA SER A 525 11.73 -19.58 5.40
C SER A 525 11.90 -20.67 6.45
N LEU A 526 13.00 -20.59 7.17
CA LEU A 526 13.33 -21.43 8.31
C LEU A 526 13.88 -20.52 9.40
N TYR A 527 13.32 -20.61 10.59
CA TYR A 527 13.80 -19.91 11.77
C TYR A 527 14.08 -20.90 12.88
N TRP A 528 15.20 -20.72 13.54
CA TRP A 528 15.53 -21.36 14.79
C TRP A 528 15.75 -20.28 15.85
N GLY A 529 15.06 -20.39 16.98
CA GLY A 529 15.18 -19.49 18.11
C GLY A 529 15.35 -20.26 19.40
N HIS A 530 16.13 -19.72 20.33
CA HIS A 530 16.23 -20.22 21.69
C HIS A 530 15.51 -19.27 22.63
N GLY A 531 14.47 -19.78 23.29
CA GLY A 531 13.78 -19.08 24.37
C GLY A 531 14.59 -19.20 25.67
N PHE A 532 14.77 -18.08 26.38
CA PHE A 532 15.56 -18.07 27.60
C PHE A 532 14.71 -18.24 28.86
N GLU A 533 13.38 -18.16 28.76
CA GLU A 533 12.43 -18.45 29.83
C GLU A 533 11.84 -19.85 29.63
N ASP A 534 11.74 -20.59 30.72
CA ASP A 534 11.21 -21.96 30.75
C ASP A 534 9.76 -21.97 31.26
N PHE A 535 8.85 -22.36 30.39
CA PHE A 535 7.42 -22.50 30.71
C PHE A 535 7.01 -23.94 31.02
N GLY A 536 7.98 -24.80 31.33
CA GLY A 536 7.79 -26.20 31.69
C GLY A 536 7.77 -27.15 30.49
N VAL A 537 7.97 -28.44 30.79
CA VAL A 537 8.02 -29.49 29.77
C VAL A 537 6.60 -29.79 29.28
N ARG A 538 6.39 -29.72 27.99
CA ARG A 538 5.18 -30.19 27.32
C ARG A 538 5.48 -31.51 26.64
N ASN A 539 4.52 -32.42 26.64
CA ASN A 539 4.78 -33.83 26.27
C ASN A 539 4.80 -34.12 24.77
N ASN A 540 4.73 -33.10 23.91
CA ASN A 540 4.69 -33.28 22.47
C ASN A 540 6.06 -33.01 21.90
N ASN A 541 6.60 -33.93 21.09
CA ASN A 541 7.81 -33.75 20.29
C ASN A 541 7.53 -32.84 19.07
N ASP A 542 7.09 -31.60 19.30
CA ASP A 542 6.83 -30.65 18.23
C ASP A 542 8.10 -29.85 17.91
N LEU A 543 8.29 -29.52 16.62
CA LEU A 543 9.43 -28.71 16.19
C LEU A 543 9.47 -27.33 16.85
N GLN A 544 8.32 -26.78 17.23
CA GLN A 544 8.24 -25.50 17.92
C GLN A 544 8.79 -25.57 19.34
N ASP A 545 8.82 -26.76 19.99
CA ASP A 545 9.47 -26.96 21.29
C ASP A 545 10.99 -26.78 21.21
N ASP A 546 11.57 -27.14 20.06
CA ASP A 546 12.96 -26.89 19.73
C ASP A 546 13.20 -25.50 19.13
N GLY A 547 12.18 -24.64 19.12
CA GLY A 547 12.22 -23.28 18.59
C GLY A 547 12.29 -23.20 17.06
N ILE A 548 11.87 -24.26 16.35
CA ILE A 548 11.97 -24.35 14.89
C ILE A 548 10.64 -24.01 14.24
N HIS A 549 10.66 -23.01 13.35
CA HIS A 549 9.53 -22.63 12.51
C HIS A 549 9.91 -22.64 11.04
N PHE A 550 9.09 -23.23 10.20
CA PHE A 550 9.30 -23.26 8.76
C PHE A 550 8.05 -22.83 7.97
N GLN A 551 8.27 -22.39 6.75
CA GLN A 551 7.24 -22.15 5.75
C GLN A 551 7.80 -22.31 4.35
N LEU A 552 7.04 -23.00 3.50
CA LEU A 552 7.22 -23.04 2.05
C LEU A 552 5.97 -22.49 1.39
N ARG A 553 6.12 -21.55 0.47
CA ARG A 553 5.03 -21.05 -0.37
C ARG A 553 5.40 -21.15 -1.84
N LEU A 554 4.45 -21.65 -2.61
CA LEU A 554 4.50 -21.78 -4.06
C LEU A 554 3.33 -20.97 -4.62
N GLY A 555 3.59 -19.95 -5.46
CA GLY A 555 2.54 -19.15 -6.07
C GLY A 555 2.67 -19.13 -7.58
N THR A 556 1.58 -19.23 -8.31
CA THR A 556 1.55 -19.09 -9.76
C THR A 556 0.48 -18.09 -10.17
N ALA A 557 0.77 -17.30 -11.20
CA ALA A 557 -0.27 -16.50 -11.86
C ALA A 557 -0.90 -17.34 -12.96
N PHE A 558 -2.21 -17.56 -12.87
CA PHE A 558 -2.93 -18.39 -13.86
C PHE A 558 -3.30 -17.62 -15.12
N TRP A 559 -3.38 -16.33 -15.07
CA TRP A 559 -3.76 -15.53 -16.21
C TRP A 559 -3.09 -14.17 -16.21
N ASP A 560 -2.33 -13.93 -17.27
CA ASP A 560 -1.76 -12.63 -17.59
C ASP A 560 -2.44 -12.17 -18.88
N PRO A 561 -3.32 -11.16 -18.85
CA PRO A 561 -4.01 -10.69 -20.03
C PRO A 561 -3.06 -10.17 -21.11
N THR A 562 -1.80 -9.91 -20.76
CA THR A 562 -0.79 -9.38 -21.69
C THR A 562 -0.02 -10.45 -22.44
N VAL A 563 -0.08 -11.71 -22.03
CA VAL A 563 0.62 -12.81 -22.70
C VAL A 563 0.00 -13.13 -24.07
N ASN A 564 -1.28 -12.79 -24.29
CA ASN A 564 -1.97 -13.02 -25.56
C ASN A 564 -2.09 -11.78 -26.45
N ALA A 565 -1.57 -10.64 -26.01
CA ALA A 565 -1.67 -9.39 -26.76
C ALA A 565 -0.29 -8.96 -27.26
N VAL A 566 0.08 -9.42 -28.44
CA VAL A 566 1.21 -9.04 -29.29
C VAL A 566 2.39 -10.03 -29.25
N PRO A 567 2.68 -10.73 -30.34
CA PRO A 567 4.01 -11.29 -30.57
C PRO A 567 5.00 -10.13 -30.72
N GLU A 568 6.04 -10.11 -29.90
CA GLU A 568 7.20 -9.26 -30.11
C GLU A 568 7.75 -9.52 -31.52
N LYS A 569 7.71 -8.47 -32.36
CA LYS A 569 8.50 -8.40 -33.58
C LYS A 569 9.76 -7.61 -33.32
#